data_e7d07f706463e1441e498f60db885512
#
_entry.id   e7d07f706463e1441e498f60db885512
#
_cell.length_a   1.000
_cell.length_b   1.000
_cell.length_c   1.000
_cell.angle_alpha   90.00
_cell.angle_beta   90.00
_cell.angle_gamma   90.00
#
_symmetry.space_group_name_H-M   'P 1'
#
loop_
_entity.id
_entity.type
_entity.pdbx_description
1 polymer ?
#
loop_
_entity_poly.entity_id
_entity_poly.type
_entity_poly.pdbx_seq_one_letter_code
_entity_poly.pdbx_strand_id
1 'polypeptide(L)'
;KQMKEGFAVQKPFIKKAITSLGVDQITAIDGEADDLAGILKKRYVASKDVEHIYLLTADSDWIQLVDEKVTWVSLREDAKHKRINIEAFSELTGYPTPRGYLEGKALQGDKSDNIQQVGGIGDKGAMDLINEYGSIVTLVKGICDGSIVMDKGRNKTAVNNLAKNAFNEKTGCRMLEAFMRNIKLMDLIDTKFAPEKLEIIRGEQSLEAFKQICMQLNFQSILSDLDVFVVPFVTRCGLVAE
;
A
#
# COMPACT_ATOMS: atom_id res chain seq x y z
N LYS A 1 -9.72 -23.34 0.63
CA LYS A 1 -10.40 -23.47 1.94
C LYS A 1 -9.41 -24.02 2.98
N GLN A 2 -8.76 -25.17 2.75
CA GLN A 2 -7.76 -25.77 3.66
C GLN A 2 -6.61 -24.83 4.07
N MET A 3 -6.07 -24.03 3.13
CA MET A 3 -5.00 -23.08 3.43
C MET A 3 -5.44 -21.96 4.40
N LYS A 4 -6.68 -21.44 4.27
CA LYS A 4 -7.22 -20.43 5.18
C LYS A 4 -7.46 -20.99 6.60
N GLU A 5 -7.93 -22.24 6.68
CA GLU A 5 -8.12 -22.94 7.95
C GLU A 5 -6.78 -23.21 8.66
N GLY A 6 -5.75 -23.66 7.91
CA GLY A 6 -4.40 -23.85 8.44
C GLY A 6 -3.77 -22.54 8.95
N PHE A 7 -3.94 -21.44 8.23
CA PHE A 7 -3.44 -20.13 8.67
C PHE A 7 -4.15 -19.63 9.94
N ALA A 8 -5.45 -19.85 10.06
CA ALA A 8 -6.21 -19.46 11.26
C ALA A 8 -5.69 -20.12 12.53
N VAL A 9 -5.26 -21.39 12.44
CA VAL A 9 -4.65 -22.12 13.55
C VAL A 9 -3.25 -21.58 13.91
N GLN A 10 -2.47 -21.15 12.91
CA GLN A 10 -1.11 -20.65 13.11
C GLN A 10 -1.07 -19.20 13.61
N LYS A 11 -2.05 -18.38 13.24
CA LYS A 11 -2.08 -16.94 13.55
C LYS A 11 -1.82 -16.59 15.02
N PRO A 12 -2.40 -17.26 16.03
CA PRO A 12 -2.11 -16.98 17.44
C PRO A 12 -0.64 -17.22 17.82
N PHE A 13 -0.02 -18.25 17.28
CA PHE A 13 1.40 -18.55 17.54
C PHE A 13 2.31 -17.52 16.88
N ILE A 14 1.99 -17.10 15.64
CA ILE A 14 2.73 -16.03 14.93
C ILE A 14 2.65 -14.73 15.75
N LYS A 15 1.47 -14.34 16.23
CA LYS A 15 1.31 -13.15 17.07
C LYS A 15 2.18 -13.24 18.34
N LYS A 16 2.17 -14.37 19.03
CA LYS A 16 3.02 -14.59 20.21
C LYS A 16 4.51 -14.52 19.89
N ALA A 17 4.94 -15.13 18.79
CA ALA A 17 6.33 -15.08 18.35
C ALA A 17 6.78 -13.64 18.07
N ILE A 18 5.97 -12.84 17.37
CA ILE A 18 6.24 -11.43 17.07
C ILE A 18 6.32 -10.62 18.38
N THR A 19 5.38 -10.84 19.32
CA THR A 19 5.41 -10.19 20.64
C THR A 19 6.70 -10.50 21.39
N SER A 20 7.12 -11.77 21.40
CA SER A 20 8.32 -12.21 22.13
C SER A 20 9.64 -11.75 21.47
N LEU A 21 9.59 -11.26 20.24
CA LEU A 21 10.71 -10.57 19.58
C LEU A 21 10.75 -9.05 19.88
N GLY A 22 9.84 -8.54 20.72
CA GLY A 22 9.78 -7.13 21.08
C GLY A 22 9.11 -6.24 20.01
N VAL A 23 8.31 -6.81 19.10
CA VAL A 23 7.66 -6.08 18.02
C VAL A 23 6.20 -5.76 18.36
N ASP A 24 5.84 -4.48 18.32
CA ASP A 24 4.46 -4.03 18.53
C ASP A 24 3.55 -4.50 17.39
N GLN A 25 2.32 -4.85 17.73
CA GLN A 25 1.27 -5.20 16.78
C GLN A 25 0.07 -4.29 16.96
N ILE A 26 -0.41 -3.71 15.87
CA ILE A 26 -1.56 -2.83 15.86
C ILE A 26 -2.60 -3.42 14.92
N THR A 27 -3.83 -3.55 15.39
CA THR A 27 -4.97 -4.06 14.61
C THR A 27 -6.12 -3.05 14.69
N ALA A 28 -6.67 -2.63 13.55
CA ALA A 28 -7.96 -1.95 13.51
C ALA A 28 -9.07 -2.99 13.61
N ILE A 29 -9.98 -2.84 14.55
CA ILE A 29 -11.09 -3.79 14.74
C ILE A 29 -12.19 -3.54 13.71
N ASP A 30 -12.37 -2.28 13.34
CA ASP A 30 -13.41 -1.74 12.45
C ASP A 30 -12.84 -1.20 11.12
N GLY A 31 -11.62 -1.58 10.75
CA GLY A 31 -10.94 -1.11 9.54
C GLY A 31 -9.94 -2.08 8.94
N GLU A 32 -9.28 -1.65 7.90
CA GLU A 32 -8.30 -2.43 7.17
C GLU A 32 -6.86 -2.08 7.59
N ALA A 33 -5.93 -3.01 7.38
CA ALA A 33 -4.52 -2.78 7.67
C ALA A 33 -3.92 -1.67 6.78
N ASP A 34 -4.47 -1.50 5.59
CA ASP A 34 -4.06 -0.51 4.60
C ASP A 34 -4.32 0.92 5.09
N ASP A 35 -5.50 1.15 5.68
CA ASP A 35 -5.83 2.42 6.33
C ASP A 35 -4.85 2.74 7.47
N LEU A 36 -4.53 1.72 8.30
CA LEU A 36 -3.54 1.88 9.35
C LEU A 36 -2.16 2.24 8.81
N ALA A 37 -1.74 1.65 7.69
CA ALA A 37 -0.46 1.96 7.07
C ALA A 37 -0.39 3.44 6.67
N GLY A 38 -1.42 3.97 6.04
CA GLY A 38 -1.53 5.39 5.69
C GLY A 38 -1.47 6.32 6.91
N ILE A 39 -2.24 6.00 7.96
CA ILE A 39 -2.27 6.77 9.21
C ILE A 39 -0.93 6.74 9.93
N LEU A 40 -0.35 5.55 10.10
CA LEU A 40 0.92 5.39 10.79
C LEU A 40 2.06 6.05 10.01
N LYS A 41 2.05 5.92 8.68
CA LYS A 41 3.00 6.63 7.81
C LYS A 41 2.95 8.13 8.05
N LYS A 42 1.78 8.77 8.01
CA LYS A 42 1.63 10.21 8.30
C LYS A 42 2.19 10.59 9.67
N ARG A 43 1.88 9.80 10.70
CA ARG A 43 2.35 10.03 12.06
C ARG A 43 3.88 9.95 12.16
N TYR A 44 4.47 8.89 11.61
CA TYR A 44 5.91 8.66 11.76
C TYR A 44 6.78 9.55 10.86
N VAL A 45 6.31 9.91 9.66
CA VAL A 45 7.00 10.90 8.80
C VAL A 45 7.10 12.26 9.50
N ALA A 46 6.09 12.64 10.28
CA ALA A 46 6.08 13.89 11.05
C ALA A 46 6.96 13.82 12.30
N SER A 47 7.37 12.65 12.78
CA SER A 47 8.25 12.50 13.94
C SER A 47 9.69 12.86 13.58
N LYS A 48 10.36 13.57 14.51
CA LYS A 48 11.79 13.90 14.40
C LYS A 48 12.69 12.70 14.75
N ASP A 49 12.15 11.75 15.49
CA ASP A 49 12.88 10.56 15.96
C ASP A 49 12.90 9.44 14.91
N VAL A 50 12.17 9.60 13.81
CA VAL A 50 12.12 8.65 12.71
C VAL A 50 12.87 9.20 11.50
N GLU A 51 14.00 8.60 11.19
CA GLU A 51 14.80 8.96 10.03
C GLU A 51 14.21 8.39 8.74
N HIS A 52 13.80 7.12 8.75
CA HIS A 52 13.28 6.43 7.57
C HIS A 52 12.28 5.33 7.94
N ILE A 53 11.32 5.07 7.03
CA ILE A 53 10.27 4.07 7.17
C ILE A 53 10.40 3.07 6.04
N TYR A 54 10.44 1.78 6.38
CA TYR A 54 10.38 0.69 5.42
C TYR A 54 9.02 -0.02 5.52
N LEU A 55 8.26 0.02 4.44
CA LEU A 55 6.99 -0.69 4.31
C LEU A 55 7.24 -2.08 3.74
N LEU A 56 7.29 -3.08 4.59
CA LEU A 56 7.52 -4.48 4.20
C LEU A 56 6.19 -5.14 3.86
N THR A 57 5.86 -5.20 2.58
CA THR A 57 4.60 -5.79 2.11
C THR A 57 4.74 -6.29 0.68
N ALA A 58 3.92 -7.29 0.30
CA ALA A 58 3.75 -7.71 -1.08
C ALA A 58 2.66 -6.90 -1.80
N ASP A 59 1.90 -6.10 -1.07
CA ASP A 59 0.81 -5.32 -1.61
C ASP A 59 1.33 -4.11 -2.39
N SER A 60 0.97 -4.04 -3.66
CA SER A 60 1.36 -2.94 -4.55
C SER A 60 0.60 -1.64 -4.27
N ASP A 61 -0.51 -1.69 -3.55
CA ASP A 61 -1.27 -0.48 -3.22
C ASP A 61 -0.50 0.43 -2.27
N TRP A 62 0.38 -0.15 -1.44
CA TRP A 62 1.25 0.61 -0.55
C TRP A 62 2.36 1.37 -1.28
N ILE A 63 2.61 1.11 -2.57
CA ILE A 63 3.58 1.88 -3.38
C ILE A 63 3.20 3.36 -3.43
N GLN A 64 1.91 3.70 -3.38
CA GLN A 64 1.45 5.08 -3.29
C GLN A 64 1.90 5.83 -2.01
N LEU A 65 2.35 5.10 -0.97
CA LEU A 65 2.82 5.68 0.28
C LEU A 65 4.31 6.07 0.26
N VAL A 66 5.03 5.76 -0.81
CA VAL A 66 6.45 6.12 -0.97
C VAL A 66 6.62 7.63 -0.99
N ASP A 67 7.61 8.12 -0.24
CA ASP A 67 8.06 9.51 -0.26
C ASP A 67 9.55 9.59 0.12
N GLU A 68 10.06 10.78 0.41
CA GLU A 68 11.46 11.03 0.76
C GLU A 68 11.94 10.22 1.98
N LYS A 69 11.04 9.93 2.93
CA LYS A 69 11.32 9.15 4.14
C LYS A 69 10.76 7.72 4.09
N VAL A 70 10.06 7.32 3.03
CA VAL A 70 9.35 6.05 2.96
C VAL A 70 9.77 5.23 1.77
N THR A 71 10.19 4.01 2.02
CA THR A 71 10.55 3.03 0.99
C THR A 71 9.63 1.81 1.07
N TRP A 72 9.04 1.42 -0.04
CA TRP A 72 8.34 0.17 -0.19
C TRP A 72 9.32 -0.99 -0.45
N VAL A 73 9.13 -2.13 0.22
CA VAL A 73 9.99 -3.31 0.11
C VAL A 73 9.14 -4.58 0.01
N SER A 74 9.39 -5.39 -1.03
CA SER A 74 8.78 -6.71 -1.17
C SER A 74 9.79 -7.82 -0.88
N LEU A 75 9.38 -8.74 -0.03
CA LEU A 75 10.16 -9.95 0.28
C LEU A 75 9.80 -11.13 -0.64
N ARG A 76 8.83 -10.98 -1.54
CA ARG A 76 8.46 -12.04 -2.50
C ARG A 76 9.59 -12.26 -3.50
N GLU A 77 9.94 -13.52 -3.74
CA GLU A 77 11.00 -13.90 -4.71
C GLU A 77 10.63 -13.49 -6.13
N ASP A 78 9.37 -13.64 -6.50
CA ASP A 78 8.81 -13.34 -7.82
C ASP A 78 8.42 -11.87 -8.03
N ALA A 79 8.66 -10.98 -7.05
CA ALA A 79 8.34 -9.58 -7.19
C ALA A 79 9.15 -8.92 -8.31
N LYS A 80 8.46 -8.21 -9.21
CA LYS A 80 9.07 -7.43 -10.30
C LYS A 80 10.11 -6.44 -9.77
N HIS A 81 9.80 -5.79 -8.65
CA HIS A 81 10.69 -4.88 -7.95
C HIS A 81 10.79 -5.32 -6.49
N LYS A 82 12.00 -5.29 -5.94
CA LYS A 82 12.24 -5.64 -4.54
C LYS A 82 12.16 -4.43 -3.61
N ARG A 83 12.47 -3.26 -4.14
CA ARG A 83 12.51 -2.00 -3.40
C ARG A 83 12.14 -0.84 -4.32
N ILE A 84 11.27 0.04 -3.82
CA ILE A 84 10.89 1.29 -4.51
C ILE A 84 11.01 2.42 -3.49
N ASN A 85 11.92 3.35 -3.76
CA ASN A 85 12.08 4.63 -3.06
C ASN A 85 11.70 5.78 -4.00
N ILE A 86 11.71 7.00 -3.50
CA ILE A 86 11.24 8.16 -4.29
C ILE A 86 12.14 8.48 -5.47
N GLU A 87 13.46 8.27 -5.35
CA GLU A 87 14.43 8.55 -6.39
C GLU A 87 14.25 7.64 -7.62
N ALA A 88 13.94 6.36 -7.38
CA ALA A 88 13.71 5.37 -8.44
C ALA A 88 12.23 5.21 -8.80
N PHE A 89 11.33 5.98 -8.17
CA PHE A 89 9.88 5.79 -8.26
C PHE A 89 9.39 5.82 -9.70
N SER A 90 9.73 6.87 -10.43
CA SER A 90 9.25 7.04 -11.81
C SER A 90 9.80 5.97 -12.75
N GLU A 91 11.07 5.61 -12.63
CA GLU A 91 11.69 4.57 -13.44
C GLU A 91 11.05 3.20 -13.20
N LEU A 92 10.81 2.83 -11.93
CA LEU A 92 10.33 1.50 -11.57
C LEU A 92 8.83 1.34 -11.77
N THR A 93 8.04 2.39 -11.51
CA THR A 93 6.58 2.33 -11.59
C THR A 93 6.03 2.81 -12.94
N GLY A 94 6.77 3.65 -13.65
CA GLY A 94 6.35 4.34 -14.86
C GLY A 94 5.47 5.58 -14.61
N TYR A 95 5.19 5.90 -13.35
CA TYR A 95 4.41 7.07 -12.94
C TYR A 95 5.31 8.15 -12.34
N PRO A 96 5.07 9.45 -12.62
CA PRO A 96 5.97 10.51 -12.14
C PRO A 96 5.90 10.73 -10.64
N THR A 97 4.79 10.38 -10.01
CA THR A 97 4.56 10.61 -8.57
C THR A 97 3.69 9.50 -7.94
N PRO A 98 3.78 9.30 -6.61
CA PRO A 98 2.87 8.40 -5.89
C PRO A 98 1.39 8.74 -6.06
N ARG A 99 1.04 10.03 -6.15
CA ARG A 99 -0.33 10.45 -6.45
C ARG A 99 -0.76 10.06 -7.86
N GLY A 100 0.12 10.24 -8.85
CA GLY A 100 -0.13 9.78 -10.22
C GLY A 100 -0.31 8.26 -10.29
N TYR A 101 0.45 7.50 -9.52
CA TYR A 101 0.29 6.05 -9.40
C TYR A 101 -1.11 5.67 -8.88
N LEU A 102 -1.58 6.31 -7.81
CA LEU A 102 -2.94 6.13 -7.29
C LEU A 102 -4.00 6.48 -8.34
N GLU A 103 -3.87 7.61 -9.04
CA GLU A 103 -4.82 8.01 -10.09
C GLU A 103 -4.84 7.01 -11.25
N GLY A 104 -3.68 6.46 -11.61
CA GLY A 104 -3.57 5.39 -12.60
C GLY A 104 -4.32 4.13 -12.17
N LYS A 105 -4.11 3.67 -10.96
CA LYS A 105 -4.85 2.54 -10.38
C LYS A 105 -6.35 2.81 -10.32
N ALA A 106 -6.77 4.00 -9.94
CA ALA A 106 -8.19 4.35 -9.88
C ALA A 106 -8.88 4.32 -11.25
N LEU A 107 -8.17 4.61 -12.34
CA LEU A 107 -8.68 4.43 -13.70
C LEU A 107 -8.79 2.96 -14.10
N GLN A 108 -7.78 2.15 -13.72
CA GLN A 108 -7.72 0.73 -14.06
C GLN A 108 -8.71 -0.10 -13.27
N GLY A 109 -9.07 0.35 -12.07
CA GLY A 109 -9.80 -0.44 -11.09
C GLY A 109 -8.95 -1.55 -10.48
N ASP A 110 -9.53 -2.31 -9.57
CA ASP A 110 -8.95 -3.50 -8.97
C ASP A 110 -9.97 -4.64 -8.93
N LYS A 111 -9.65 -5.74 -9.63
CA LYS A 111 -10.55 -6.91 -9.69
C LYS A 111 -10.56 -7.69 -8.37
N SER A 112 -9.47 -7.67 -7.60
CA SER A 112 -9.39 -8.36 -6.31
C SER A 112 -10.35 -7.74 -5.30
N ASP A 113 -10.50 -6.42 -5.36
CA ASP A 113 -11.35 -5.63 -4.47
C ASP A 113 -12.70 -5.25 -5.09
N ASN A 114 -13.00 -5.86 -6.25
CA ASN A 114 -14.25 -5.60 -6.99
C ASN A 114 -14.41 -4.12 -7.38
N ILE A 115 -13.30 -3.40 -7.59
CA ILE A 115 -13.30 -2.01 -8.05
C ILE A 115 -13.26 -1.98 -9.58
N GLN A 116 -14.29 -1.41 -10.19
CA GLN A 116 -14.45 -1.42 -11.63
C GLN A 116 -13.55 -0.40 -12.33
N GLN A 117 -13.05 -0.78 -13.51
CA GLN A 117 -12.31 0.12 -14.41
C GLN A 117 -13.17 1.29 -14.89
N VAL A 118 -12.56 2.45 -15.06
CA VAL A 118 -13.20 3.66 -15.57
C VAL A 118 -12.93 3.82 -17.06
N GLY A 119 -13.97 3.72 -17.87
CA GLY A 119 -13.99 4.19 -19.26
C GLY A 119 -13.09 3.48 -20.27
N GLY A 120 -12.50 2.32 -19.93
CA GLY A 120 -11.65 1.57 -20.84
C GLY A 120 -10.23 2.16 -21.01
N ILE A 121 -9.80 3.06 -20.13
CA ILE A 121 -8.42 3.52 -20.06
C ILE A 121 -7.63 2.45 -19.29
N GLY A 122 -6.82 1.66 -19.99
CA GLY A 122 -5.97 0.64 -19.37
C GLY A 122 -4.67 1.23 -18.82
N ASP A 123 -3.84 0.37 -18.23
CA ASP A 123 -2.59 0.70 -17.52
C ASP A 123 -1.69 1.64 -18.34
N LYS A 124 -1.28 1.23 -19.55
CA LYS A 124 -0.44 2.06 -20.41
C LYS A 124 -1.08 3.39 -20.77
N GLY A 125 -2.41 3.42 -20.99
CA GLY A 125 -3.12 4.65 -21.32
C GLY A 125 -3.17 5.62 -20.13
N ALA A 126 -3.38 5.13 -18.92
CA ALA A 126 -3.37 5.91 -17.70
C ALA A 126 -1.96 6.49 -17.43
N MET A 127 -0.94 5.65 -17.59
CA MET A 127 0.46 6.04 -17.42
C MET A 127 0.86 7.13 -18.42
N ASP A 128 0.57 6.96 -19.71
CA ASP A 128 0.88 7.94 -20.75
C ASP A 128 0.22 9.29 -20.45
N LEU A 129 -1.07 9.31 -20.07
CA LEU A 129 -1.81 10.52 -19.74
C LEU A 129 -1.26 11.24 -18.50
N ILE A 130 -0.90 10.48 -17.47
CA ILE A 130 -0.37 11.08 -16.23
C ILE A 130 1.06 11.62 -16.46
N ASN A 131 1.87 10.95 -17.26
CA ASN A 131 3.19 11.47 -17.63
C ASN A 131 3.11 12.73 -18.47
N GLU A 132 2.12 12.85 -19.35
CA GLU A 132 1.93 14.03 -20.24
C GLU A 132 1.31 15.21 -19.50
N TYR A 133 0.29 14.97 -18.66
CA TYR A 133 -0.51 16.04 -18.04
C TYR A 133 -0.29 16.19 -16.53
N GLY A 134 0.57 15.37 -15.92
CA GLY A 134 0.88 15.37 -14.48
C GLY A 134 -0.17 14.64 -13.63
N SER A 135 -1.46 14.80 -13.91
CA SER A 135 -2.54 14.08 -13.24
C SER A 135 -3.80 14.01 -14.09
N ILE A 136 -4.65 13.03 -13.83
CA ILE A 136 -5.97 12.91 -14.47
C ILE A 136 -6.89 14.04 -14.03
N VAL A 137 -6.78 14.49 -12.79
CA VAL A 137 -7.58 15.62 -12.29
C VAL A 137 -7.22 16.90 -13.03
N THR A 138 -5.93 17.17 -13.25
CA THR A 138 -5.45 18.31 -14.03
C THR A 138 -5.94 18.23 -15.48
N LEU A 139 -5.81 17.06 -16.11
CA LEU A 139 -6.28 16.84 -17.48
C LEU A 139 -7.80 17.09 -17.62
N VAL A 140 -8.60 16.52 -16.72
CA VAL A 140 -10.07 16.72 -16.74
C VAL A 140 -10.45 18.19 -16.56
N LYS A 141 -9.81 18.89 -15.61
CA LYS A 141 -10.03 20.33 -15.42
C LYS A 141 -9.67 21.13 -16.65
N GLY A 142 -8.51 20.89 -17.25
CA GLY A 142 -8.07 21.59 -18.46
C GLY A 142 -8.97 21.36 -19.67
N ILE A 143 -9.58 20.17 -19.80
CA ILE A 143 -10.58 19.93 -20.84
C ILE A 143 -11.87 20.69 -20.54
N CYS A 144 -12.32 20.72 -19.28
CA CYS A 144 -13.54 21.40 -18.90
C CYS A 144 -13.46 22.94 -19.06
N ASP A 145 -12.31 23.54 -18.78
CA ASP A 145 -12.09 24.98 -18.93
C ASP A 145 -11.56 25.39 -20.31
N GLY A 146 -11.31 24.41 -21.20
CA GLY A 146 -10.87 24.64 -22.58
C GLY A 146 -9.37 24.92 -22.73
N SER A 147 -8.56 24.87 -21.67
CA SER A 147 -7.11 25.03 -21.72
C SER A 147 -6.39 23.83 -22.34
N ILE A 148 -7.03 22.64 -22.31
CA ILE A 148 -6.55 21.42 -22.95
C ILE A 148 -7.58 20.91 -23.94
N VAL A 149 -7.11 20.64 -25.18
CA VAL A 149 -7.96 20.10 -26.26
C VAL A 149 -7.47 18.69 -26.61
N MET A 150 -8.30 17.70 -26.32
CA MET A 150 -8.06 16.29 -26.68
C MET A 150 -8.72 15.97 -28.03
N ASP A 151 -8.07 16.37 -29.14
CA ASP A 151 -8.58 16.19 -30.52
C ASP A 151 -8.02 14.94 -31.22
N LYS A 152 -6.92 14.33 -30.69
CA LYS A 152 -6.23 13.17 -31.24
C LYS A 152 -5.64 12.28 -30.14
N GLY A 153 -5.11 11.13 -30.54
CA GLY A 153 -4.53 10.15 -29.62
C GLY A 153 -5.47 8.98 -29.25
N ARG A 154 -4.86 7.88 -28.81
CA ARG A 154 -5.57 6.62 -28.53
C ARG A 154 -6.66 6.75 -27.45
N ASN A 155 -6.43 7.55 -26.45
CA ASN A 155 -7.34 7.72 -25.31
C ASN A 155 -8.34 8.88 -25.49
N LYS A 156 -8.31 9.60 -26.62
CA LYS A 156 -9.13 10.81 -26.89
C LYS A 156 -10.60 10.64 -26.49
N THR A 157 -11.25 9.60 -26.99
CA THR A 157 -12.69 9.38 -26.73
C THR A 157 -12.96 9.10 -25.27
N ALA A 158 -12.16 8.23 -24.64
CA ALA A 158 -12.33 7.87 -23.23
C ALA A 158 -12.10 9.05 -22.29
N VAL A 159 -11.05 9.87 -22.56
CA VAL A 159 -10.73 11.05 -21.75
C VAL A 159 -11.79 12.14 -21.91
N ASN A 160 -12.27 12.41 -23.12
CA ASN A 160 -13.35 13.36 -23.33
C ASN A 160 -14.66 12.90 -22.67
N ASN A 161 -14.96 11.62 -22.71
CA ASN A 161 -16.11 11.05 -22.00
C ASN A 161 -15.96 11.16 -20.48
N LEU A 162 -14.75 10.94 -19.96
CA LEU A 162 -14.43 11.14 -18.54
C LEU A 162 -14.66 12.61 -18.13
N ALA A 163 -14.12 13.58 -18.89
CA ALA A 163 -14.30 15.01 -18.62
C ALA A 163 -15.77 15.46 -18.67
N LYS A 164 -16.55 14.90 -19.59
CA LYS A 164 -18.00 15.16 -19.69
C LYS A 164 -18.84 14.39 -18.68
N ASN A 165 -18.21 13.60 -17.82
CA ASN A 165 -18.90 12.68 -16.91
C ASN A 165 -19.94 11.81 -17.64
N ALA A 166 -19.59 11.28 -18.81
CA ALA A 166 -20.47 10.46 -19.62
C ALA A 166 -20.88 9.17 -18.89
N PHE A 167 -22.10 8.71 -19.15
CA PHE A 167 -22.56 7.43 -18.62
C PHE A 167 -21.89 6.26 -19.36
N ASN A 168 -21.40 5.29 -18.62
CA ASN A 168 -20.80 4.09 -19.16
C ASN A 168 -21.74 2.89 -18.92
N GLU A 169 -22.36 2.40 -19.99
CA GLU A 169 -23.33 1.30 -19.93
C GLU A 169 -22.73 -0.01 -19.38
N LYS A 170 -21.43 -0.26 -19.62
CA LYS A 170 -20.75 -1.47 -19.12
C LYS A 170 -20.60 -1.49 -17.61
N THR A 171 -20.40 -0.33 -17.00
CA THR A 171 -20.19 -0.19 -15.55
C THR A 171 -21.44 0.30 -14.83
N GLY A 172 -22.46 0.75 -15.57
CA GLY A 172 -23.71 1.27 -15.02
C GLY A 172 -23.56 2.59 -14.25
N CYS A 173 -22.46 3.34 -14.46
CA CYS A 173 -22.20 4.57 -13.72
C CYS A 173 -21.57 5.65 -14.62
N ARG A 174 -21.57 6.90 -14.14
CA ARG A 174 -20.90 8.01 -14.80
C ARG A 174 -19.39 7.93 -14.56
N MET A 175 -18.62 8.22 -15.59
CA MET A 175 -17.17 7.94 -15.59
C MET A 175 -16.39 8.77 -14.57
N LEU A 176 -16.66 10.06 -14.44
CA LEU A 176 -15.98 10.90 -13.46
C LEU A 176 -16.36 10.53 -12.02
N GLU A 177 -17.63 10.22 -11.79
CA GLU A 177 -18.12 9.73 -10.49
C GLU A 177 -17.45 8.40 -10.11
N ALA A 178 -17.33 7.47 -11.09
CA ALA A 178 -16.62 6.21 -10.88
C ALA A 178 -15.14 6.43 -10.54
N PHE A 179 -14.45 7.32 -11.25
CA PHE A 179 -13.07 7.67 -10.98
C PHE A 179 -12.89 8.25 -9.57
N MET A 180 -13.72 9.24 -9.21
CA MET A 180 -13.67 9.87 -7.88
C MET A 180 -14.00 8.89 -6.75
N ARG A 181 -14.94 7.97 -6.98
CA ARG A 181 -15.25 6.88 -6.06
C ARG A 181 -14.06 5.95 -5.89
N ASN A 182 -13.41 5.54 -6.98
CA ASN A 182 -12.25 4.66 -6.95
C ASN A 182 -11.08 5.33 -6.20
N ILE A 183 -10.81 6.62 -6.47
CA ILE A 183 -9.83 7.39 -5.68
C ILE A 183 -10.17 7.31 -4.20
N LYS A 184 -11.41 7.57 -3.82
CA LYS A 184 -11.82 7.57 -2.40
C LYS A 184 -11.65 6.19 -1.73
N LEU A 185 -11.85 5.10 -2.49
CA LEU A 185 -11.70 3.73 -1.98
C LEU A 185 -10.24 3.29 -1.87
N MET A 186 -9.35 3.81 -2.72
CA MET A 186 -7.98 3.34 -2.86
C MET A 186 -6.95 4.30 -2.23
N ASP A 187 -7.35 5.49 -1.78
CA ASP A 187 -6.44 6.55 -1.31
C ASP A 187 -5.93 6.27 0.10
N LEU A 188 -4.71 5.75 0.19
CA LEU A 188 -3.98 5.57 1.44
C LEU A 188 -3.12 6.80 1.79
N ILE A 189 -2.88 7.70 0.83
CA ILE A 189 -2.09 8.93 1.03
C ILE A 189 -2.87 9.90 1.92
N ASP A 190 -4.15 10.09 1.60
CA ASP A 190 -5.06 11.00 2.30
C ASP A 190 -6.26 10.26 2.89
N THR A 191 -6.02 9.04 3.39
CA THR A 191 -7.09 8.28 4.05
C THR A 191 -7.78 9.14 5.10
N LYS A 192 -9.11 9.17 5.00
CA LYS A 192 -9.99 9.85 5.97
C LYS A 192 -10.53 8.88 7.00
N PHE A 193 -10.21 7.61 6.84
CA PHE A 193 -10.57 6.59 7.79
C PHE A 193 -9.78 6.80 9.08
N ALA A 194 -10.47 6.86 10.20
CA ALA A 194 -9.88 6.88 11.52
C ALA A 194 -10.55 5.75 12.31
N PRO A 195 -9.86 4.61 12.52
CA PRO A 195 -10.46 3.50 13.24
C PRO A 195 -10.84 3.93 14.65
N GLU A 196 -12.07 3.66 15.04
CA GLU A 196 -12.59 4.00 16.38
C GLU A 196 -11.95 3.10 17.44
N LYS A 197 -11.59 1.88 17.05
CA LYS A 197 -11.06 0.86 17.97
C LYS A 197 -9.77 0.26 17.43
N LEU A 198 -8.72 0.41 18.22
CA LEU A 198 -7.43 -0.22 17.98
C LEU A 198 -7.12 -1.24 19.08
N GLU A 199 -6.71 -2.43 18.68
CA GLU A 199 -6.06 -3.38 19.55
C GLU A 199 -4.54 -3.18 19.39
N ILE A 200 -3.85 -2.86 20.48
CA ILE A 200 -2.40 -2.68 20.50
C ILE A 200 -1.80 -3.73 21.42
N ILE A 201 -1.02 -4.64 20.86
CA ILE A 201 -0.22 -5.61 21.60
C ILE A 201 1.20 -5.09 21.58
N ARG A 202 1.70 -4.71 22.75
CA ARG A 202 3.10 -4.27 22.90
C ARG A 202 4.05 -5.43 22.80
N GLY A 203 5.14 -5.24 22.09
CA GLY A 203 6.23 -6.18 22.04
C GLY A 203 6.92 -6.25 23.40
N GLU A 204 7.09 -7.46 23.91
CA GLU A 204 7.82 -7.73 25.14
C GLU A 204 8.90 -8.77 24.83
N GLN A 205 10.15 -8.30 24.77
CA GLN A 205 11.23 -9.15 24.33
C GLN A 205 11.51 -10.28 25.34
N SER A 206 11.37 -11.52 24.88
CA SER A 206 11.70 -12.72 25.61
C SER A 206 12.21 -13.78 24.66
N LEU A 207 13.54 -13.90 24.56
CA LEU A 207 14.17 -14.88 23.67
C LEU A 207 13.83 -16.31 24.07
N GLU A 208 13.68 -16.58 25.38
CA GLU A 208 13.26 -17.88 25.85
C GLU A 208 11.85 -18.24 25.43
N ALA A 209 10.89 -17.29 25.54
CA ALA A 209 9.52 -17.48 25.05
C ALA A 209 9.49 -17.70 23.53
N PHE A 210 10.28 -16.95 22.76
CA PHE A 210 10.41 -17.14 21.32
C PHE A 210 10.96 -18.53 20.97
N LYS A 211 12.03 -18.96 21.65
CA LYS A 211 12.63 -20.30 21.48
C LYS A 211 11.62 -21.42 21.78
N GLN A 212 10.86 -21.30 22.87
CA GLN A 212 9.81 -22.27 23.21
C GLN A 212 8.75 -22.39 22.12
N ILE A 213 8.32 -21.26 21.53
CA ILE A 213 7.38 -21.26 20.40
C ILE A 213 7.99 -21.96 19.18
N CYS A 214 9.25 -21.67 18.86
CA CYS A 214 9.95 -22.32 17.75
C CYS A 214 10.08 -23.84 17.97
N MET A 215 10.36 -24.29 19.20
CA MET A 215 10.40 -25.70 19.55
C MET A 215 9.02 -26.36 19.40
N GLN A 216 7.96 -25.73 19.93
CA GLN A 216 6.58 -26.21 19.85
C GLN A 216 6.11 -26.37 18.40
N LEU A 217 6.49 -25.45 17.53
CA LEU A 217 6.11 -25.44 16.11
C LEU A 217 7.13 -26.16 15.21
N ASN A 218 8.19 -26.72 15.80
CA ASN A 218 9.25 -27.42 15.10
C ASN A 218 9.92 -26.57 13.98
N PHE A 219 10.19 -25.31 14.26
CA PHE A 219 10.87 -24.38 13.35
C PHE A 219 12.39 -24.61 13.34
N GLN A 220 12.81 -25.76 12.79
CA GLN A 220 14.21 -26.21 12.82
C GLN A 220 15.18 -25.21 12.17
N SER A 221 14.80 -24.61 11.06
CA SER A 221 15.62 -23.61 10.36
C SER A 221 15.90 -22.35 11.20
N ILE A 222 14.98 -21.96 12.08
CA ILE A 222 15.20 -20.84 13.00
C ILE A 222 16.03 -21.32 14.20
N LEU A 223 15.72 -22.49 14.72
CA LEU A 223 16.40 -23.04 15.89
C LEU A 223 17.88 -23.34 15.63
N SER A 224 18.25 -23.77 14.41
CA SER A 224 19.66 -24.06 14.05
C SER A 224 20.54 -22.81 14.05
N ASP A 225 19.96 -21.63 13.74
CA ASP A 225 20.67 -20.36 13.64
C ASP A 225 20.02 -19.26 14.52
N LEU A 226 19.47 -19.66 15.67
CA LEU A 226 18.68 -18.80 16.55
C LEU A 226 19.41 -17.51 16.92
N ASP A 227 20.68 -17.62 17.30
CA ASP A 227 21.50 -16.47 17.71
C ASP A 227 21.66 -15.44 16.59
N VAL A 228 21.78 -15.89 15.36
CA VAL A 228 21.86 -15.01 14.18
C VAL A 228 20.49 -14.41 13.87
N PHE A 229 19.43 -15.24 13.96
CA PHE A 229 18.07 -14.81 13.67
C PHE A 229 17.59 -13.67 14.58
N VAL A 230 17.95 -13.71 15.87
CA VAL A 230 17.47 -12.74 16.86
C VAL A 230 18.25 -11.44 16.90
N VAL A 231 19.45 -11.37 16.30
CA VAL A 231 20.33 -10.18 16.33
C VAL A 231 19.58 -8.87 15.98
N PRO A 232 18.76 -8.77 14.90
CA PRO A 232 18.08 -7.54 14.55
C PRO A 232 17.07 -7.07 15.60
N PHE A 233 16.59 -7.96 16.45
CA PHE A 233 15.60 -7.68 17.50
C PHE A 233 16.26 -7.30 18.82
N VAL A 234 17.41 -7.89 19.15
CA VAL A 234 18.15 -7.63 20.40
C VAL A 234 18.82 -6.25 20.37
N THR A 235 19.39 -5.86 19.25
CA THR A 235 20.09 -4.56 19.11
C THR A 235 19.18 -3.35 19.21
N ARG A 236 17.86 -3.51 19.00
CA ARG A 236 16.88 -2.42 19.15
C ARG A 236 16.56 -2.08 20.61
N CYS A 237 16.67 -3.03 21.52
CA CYS A 237 16.34 -2.78 22.94
C CYS A 237 17.42 -1.97 23.68
N GLY A 238 18.61 -1.78 23.12
CA GLY A 238 19.66 -0.92 23.70
C GLY A 238 19.50 0.58 23.40
N LEU A 239 18.55 0.96 22.55
CA LEU A 239 18.33 2.37 22.13
C LEU A 239 17.08 3.04 22.73
N VAL A 240 16.37 2.35 23.65
CA VAL A 240 15.16 2.89 24.32
C VAL A 240 15.31 2.96 25.84
N ALA A 241 16.51 2.83 26.34
CA ALA A 241 16.83 2.97 27.77
C ALA A 241 17.77 4.17 27.98
N GLU A 242 17.32 5.39 27.58
CA GLU A 242 17.74 6.67 28.17
C GLU A 242 16.60 7.69 28.06
#